data_4f84679d4c0b6a16351a06813d743773
#
_entry.id   4f84679d4c0b6a16351a06813d743773
#
_cell.length_a   1.000
_cell.length_b   1.000
_cell.length_c   1.000
_cell.angle_alpha   90.00
_cell.angle_beta   90.00
_cell.angle_gamma   90.00
#
_symmetry.space_group_name_H-M   'P 1'
#
loop_
_entity.id
_entity.type
_entity.pdbx_description
1 polymer ?
#
loop_
_entity_poly.entity_id
_entity_poly.type
_entity_poly.pdbx_seq_one_letter_code
_entity_poly.pdbx_strand_id
1 'polypeptide(L)'
;MSKYLAVDIGASSGRVFESELKNGKIYLEEIHRFDNYLKNENDNFFWDIEKLYNSIINGLEIYFKKNKKASSIGIDTWGVDFVLLDKDDEVLGRAVSYRDPRT
;
A
#
# COMPACT_ATOMS: atom_id res chain seq x y z
N MET A 1 -17.34 -16.06 -10.69
CA MET A 1 -16.08 -15.64 -11.27
C MET A 1 -15.13 -15.13 -10.21
N SER A 2 -13.84 -15.32 -10.44
CA SER A 2 -12.83 -14.93 -9.45
C SER A 2 -12.57 -13.44 -9.45
N LYS A 3 -12.46 -12.89 -8.25
CA LYS A 3 -12.08 -11.51 -8.03
C LYS A 3 -10.70 -11.49 -7.43
N TYR A 4 -9.90 -10.54 -7.84
CA TYR A 4 -8.54 -10.34 -7.34
C TYR A 4 -8.40 -8.92 -6.83
N LEU A 5 -7.64 -8.74 -5.77
CA LEU A 5 -7.37 -7.40 -5.24
C LEU A 5 -5.94 -7.01 -5.59
N ALA A 6 -5.78 -5.76 -5.95
CA ALA A 6 -4.48 -5.18 -6.21
C ALA A 6 -4.30 -3.93 -5.36
N VAL A 7 -3.22 -3.87 -4.61
CA VAL A 7 -2.83 -2.70 -3.83
C VAL A 7 -1.66 -2.04 -4.54
N ASP A 8 -1.90 -0.84 -5.05
CA ASP A 8 -0.90 -0.09 -5.80
C ASP A 8 -0.48 1.12 -4.97
N ILE A 9 0.74 1.09 -4.46
CA ILE A 9 1.25 2.11 -3.56
C ILE A 9 2.24 3.00 -4.30
N GLY A 10 1.80 4.21 -4.60
CA GLY A 10 2.67 5.21 -5.22
C GLY A 10 3.29 6.14 -4.18
N ALA A 11 4.18 7.01 -4.64
CA ALA A 11 4.90 7.92 -3.76
C ALA A 11 4.01 9.01 -3.14
N SER A 12 2.88 9.32 -3.76
CA SER A 12 1.97 10.37 -3.27
C SER A 12 0.57 9.87 -2.96
N SER A 13 0.19 8.70 -3.46
CA SER A 13 -1.13 8.12 -3.18
C SER A 13 -1.08 6.60 -3.33
N GLY A 14 -1.98 5.93 -2.65
CA GLY A 14 -2.16 4.50 -2.77
C GLY A 14 -3.60 4.17 -3.17
N ARG A 15 -3.79 3.01 -3.76
CA ARG A 15 -5.10 2.58 -4.25
C ARG A 15 -5.30 1.11 -4.02
N VAL A 16 -6.55 0.74 -3.77
CA VAL A 16 -6.97 -0.66 -3.75
C VAL A 16 -7.95 -0.84 -4.90
N PHE A 17 -7.66 -1.80 -5.77
CA PHE A 17 -8.51 -2.15 -6.90
C PHE A 17 -9.08 -3.55 -6.74
N GLU A 18 -10.33 -3.73 -7.19
CA GLU A 18 -10.87 -5.04 -7.51
C GLU A 18 -10.61 -5.28 -8.97
N SER A 19 -10.17 -6.49 -9.31
CA SER A 19 -10.01 -6.86 -10.71
C SER A 19 -10.74 -8.16 -11.01
N GLU A 20 -11.16 -8.28 -12.26
CA GLU A 20 -11.85 -9.45 -12.76
C GLU A 20 -11.44 -9.68 -14.20
N LEU A 21 -11.19 -10.93 -14.55
CA LEU A 21 -10.85 -11.30 -15.93
C LEU A 21 -12.10 -11.84 -16.61
N LYS A 22 -12.53 -11.17 -17.68
CA LYS A 22 -13.68 -11.59 -18.50
C LYS A 22 -13.33 -11.53 -19.98
N ASN A 23 -13.55 -12.62 -20.70
CA ASN A 23 -13.36 -12.65 -22.16
C ASN A 23 -11.98 -12.15 -22.59
N GLY A 24 -10.95 -12.52 -21.82
CA GLY A 24 -9.58 -12.12 -22.11
C GLY A 24 -9.25 -10.68 -21.76
N LYS A 25 -10.14 -9.97 -21.08
CA LYS A 25 -9.93 -8.57 -20.67
C LYS A 25 -9.95 -8.45 -19.15
N ILE A 26 -9.14 -7.54 -18.64
CA ILE A 26 -9.10 -7.23 -17.21
C ILE A 26 -9.96 -5.99 -16.96
N TYR A 27 -10.89 -6.11 -16.04
CA TYR A 27 -11.73 -4.99 -15.59
C TYR A 27 -11.28 -4.60 -14.19
N LEU A 28 -11.01 -3.31 -14.00
CA LEU A 28 -10.55 -2.76 -12.73
C LEU A 28 -11.59 -1.81 -12.18
N GLU A 29 -11.83 -1.91 -10.87
CA GLU A 29 -12.67 -0.96 -10.15
C GLU A 29 -11.88 -0.45 -8.95
N GLU A 30 -11.75 0.87 -8.83
CA GLU A 30 -11.07 1.47 -7.70
C GLU A 30 -12.00 1.39 -6.47
N ILE A 31 -11.55 0.68 -5.44
CA ILE A 31 -12.32 0.49 -4.22
C ILE A 31 -12.03 1.60 -3.21
N HIS A 32 -10.77 2.01 -3.13
CA HIS A 32 -10.32 2.98 -2.14
C HIS A 32 -9.05 3.66 -2.61
N ARG A 33 -8.95 4.94 -2.31
CA ARG A 33 -7.76 5.74 -2.60
C ARG A 33 -7.38 6.50 -1.33
N PHE A 34 -6.10 6.58 -1.06
CA PHE A 34 -5.59 7.32 0.09
C PHE A 34 -4.32 8.07 -0.29
N ASP A 35 -4.05 9.14 0.46
CA ASP A 35 -2.83 9.91 0.26
C ASP A 35 -1.67 9.26 1.01
N ASN A 36 -0.50 9.32 0.41
CA ASN A 36 0.72 8.79 1.00
C ASN A 36 1.71 9.95 1.14
N TYR A 37 1.91 10.42 2.36
CA TYR A 37 2.73 11.57 2.64
C TYR A 37 4.04 11.19 3.29
N LEU A 38 5.07 11.97 2.93
CA LEU A 38 6.31 11.94 3.67
C LEU A 38 6.15 12.73 4.96
N LYS A 39 6.72 12.22 6.03
CA LYS A 39 6.91 12.99 7.25
C LYS A 39 8.21 13.74 7.15
N ASN A 40 8.17 15.04 7.41
CA ASN A 40 9.36 15.87 7.47
C ASN A 40 9.67 16.17 8.94
N GLU A 41 10.78 15.64 9.43
CA GLU A 41 11.25 15.90 10.79
C GLU A 41 12.72 16.34 10.73
N ASN A 42 13.02 17.56 11.19
CA ASN A 42 14.38 18.11 11.20
C ASN A 42 15.05 18.02 9.82
N ASP A 43 14.30 18.38 8.77
CA ASP A 43 14.76 18.35 7.37
C ASP A 43 15.09 16.96 6.83
N ASN A 44 14.65 15.92 7.50
CA ASN A 44 14.74 14.54 7.01
C ASN A 44 13.33 14.04 6.64
N PHE A 45 13.26 13.23 5.59
CA PHE A 45 11.99 12.71 5.09
C PHE A 45 11.85 11.23 5.39
N PHE A 46 10.72 10.88 5.99
CA PHE A 46 10.40 9.50 6.38
C PHE A 46 9.03 9.11 5.84
N TRP A 47 8.87 7.81 5.57
CA TRP A 47 7.55 7.25 5.29
C TRP A 47 6.84 6.96 6.60
N ASP A 48 5.55 7.28 6.68
CA ASP A 48 4.72 6.91 7.83
C ASP A 48 4.17 5.50 7.58
N ILE A 49 4.93 4.50 7.99
CA ILE A 49 4.61 3.09 7.73
C ILE A 49 3.31 2.67 8.41
N GLU A 50 3.08 3.12 9.63
CA GLU A 50 1.85 2.78 10.36
C GLU A 50 0.62 3.33 9.66
N LYS A 51 0.67 4.60 9.24
CA LYS A 51 -0.42 5.21 8.51
C LYS A 51 -0.66 4.51 7.17
N LEU A 52 0.41 4.17 6.48
CA LEU A 52 0.33 3.45 5.20
C LEU A 52 -0.34 2.09 5.41
N TYR A 53 0.10 1.34 6.39
CA TYR A 53 -0.49 0.03 6.71
C TYR A 53 -1.99 0.17 7.02
N ASN A 54 -2.34 1.11 7.89
CA ASN A 54 -3.75 1.32 8.27
C ASN A 54 -4.62 1.75 7.10
N SER A 55 -4.07 2.54 6.18
CA SER A 55 -4.79 2.96 4.98
C SER A 55 -5.08 1.77 4.05
N ILE A 56 -4.12 0.86 3.91
CA ILE A 56 -4.31 -0.36 3.13
C ILE A 56 -5.39 -1.25 3.78
N ILE A 57 -5.30 -1.44 5.10
CA ILE A 57 -6.29 -2.25 5.83
C ILE A 57 -7.68 -1.65 5.69
N ASN A 58 -7.82 -0.33 5.78
CA ASN A 58 -9.10 0.35 5.58
C ASN A 58 -9.69 0.04 4.19
N GLY A 59 -8.85 0.08 3.17
CA GLY A 59 -9.30 -0.26 1.81
C GLY A 59 -9.76 -1.69 1.68
N LEU A 60 -9.04 -2.62 2.28
CA LEU A 60 -9.43 -4.03 2.30
C LEU A 60 -10.73 -4.24 3.07
N GLU A 61 -10.91 -3.55 4.20
CA GLU A 61 -12.15 -3.63 4.97
C GLU A 61 -13.35 -3.13 4.18
N ILE A 62 -13.18 -2.03 3.43
CA ILE A 62 -14.26 -1.53 2.56
C ILE A 62 -14.68 -2.60 1.56
N TYR A 63 -13.70 -3.26 0.94
CA TYR A 63 -14.00 -4.33 -0.01
C TYR A 63 -14.75 -5.50 0.65
N PHE A 64 -14.21 -6.02 1.77
CA PHE A 64 -14.76 -7.20 2.40
C PHE A 64 -16.10 -6.98 3.11
N LYS A 65 -16.48 -5.73 3.37
CA LYS A 65 -17.84 -5.44 3.84
C LYS A 65 -18.89 -5.67 2.77
N LYS A 66 -18.54 -5.48 1.50
CA LYS A 66 -19.46 -5.63 0.37
C LYS A 66 -19.32 -6.97 -0.32
N ASN A 67 -18.13 -7.55 -0.29
CA ASN A 67 -17.78 -8.75 -1.01
C ASN A 67 -17.17 -9.77 -0.05
N LYS A 68 -17.57 -11.01 -0.15
CA LYS A 68 -17.14 -12.03 0.80
C LYS A 68 -15.81 -12.69 0.45
N LYS A 69 -15.38 -12.61 -0.80
CA LYS A 69 -14.21 -13.36 -1.28
C LYS A 69 -13.33 -12.56 -2.22
N ALA A 70 -12.05 -12.85 -2.13
CA ALA A 70 -11.09 -12.51 -3.16
C ALA A 70 -10.18 -13.73 -3.32
N SER A 71 -9.80 -14.04 -4.54
CA SER A 71 -8.94 -15.20 -4.81
C SER A 71 -7.50 -14.94 -4.40
N SER A 72 -7.05 -13.70 -4.54
CA SER A 72 -5.71 -13.31 -4.15
C SER A 72 -5.61 -11.79 -3.97
N ILE A 73 -4.52 -11.37 -3.32
CA ILE A 73 -4.17 -9.96 -3.15
C ILE A 73 -2.73 -9.81 -3.61
N GLY A 74 -2.50 -8.90 -4.55
CA GLY A 74 -1.16 -8.53 -4.95
C GLY A 74 -0.86 -7.11 -4.49
N ILE A 75 0.39 -6.83 -4.16
CA ILE A 75 0.82 -5.51 -3.71
C ILE A 75 2.01 -5.08 -4.54
N ASP A 76 1.96 -3.86 -5.05
CA ASP A 76 3.04 -3.26 -5.80
C ASP A 76 3.38 -1.91 -5.20
N THR A 77 4.65 -1.57 -5.18
CA THR A 77 5.13 -0.32 -4.61
C THR A 77 6.46 0.08 -5.28
N TRP A 78 6.99 1.24 -4.88
CA TRP A 78 8.30 1.69 -5.34
C TRP A 78 9.41 0.83 -4.73
N GLY A 79 10.56 0.82 -5.40
CA GLY A 79 11.76 0.17 -4.87
C GLY A 79 12.61 1.13 -4.05
N VAL A 80 13.82 0.69 -3.77
CA VAL A 80 14.95 1.41 -3.16
C VAL A 80 14.82 1.81 -1.69
N ASP A 81 13.64 1.74 -1.09
CA ASP A 81 13.45 2.02 0.33
C ASP A 81 13.26 0.73 1.11
N PHE A 82 13.59 0.76 2.38
CA PHE A 82 13.50 -0.42 3.24
C PHE A 82 13.34 -0.02 4.70
N VAL A 83 12.94 -0.98 5.52
CA VAL A 83 12.96 -0.85 6.98
C VAL A 83 13.76 -2.00 7.55
N LEU A 84 14.28 -1.80 8.76
CA LEU A 84 14.91 -2.85 9.52
C LEU A 84 13.92 -3.39 10.54
N LEU A 85 13.95 -4.70 10.74
CA LEU A 85 13.09 -5.36 11.72
C LEU A 85 13.94 -5.99 12.81
N ASP A 86 13.41 -6.03 14.02
CA ASP A 86 14.04 -6.75 15.10
C ASP A 86 13.65 -8.24 15.05
N LYS A 87 14.09 -9.02 16.05
CA LYS A 87 13.82 -10.46 16.11
C LYS A 87 12.33 -10.80 16.22
N ASP A 88 11.51 -9.85 16.66
CA ASP A 88 10.06 -10.02 16.82
C ASP A 88 9.28 -9.37 15.66
N ASP A 89 9.98 -9.06 14.56
CA ASP A 89 9.41 -8.43 13.36
C ASP A 89 8.84 -7.03 13.61
N GLU A 90 9.32 -6.35 14.63
CA GLU A 90 8.98 -4.96 14.89
C GLU A 90 9.92 -4.04 14.13
N VAL A 91 9.38 -2.94 13.60
CA VAL A 91 10.17 -1.98 12.84
C VAL A 91 11.16 -1.26 13.75
N LEU A 92 12.46 -1.34 13.39
CA LEU A 92 13.52 -0.60 14.06
C LEU A 92 13.70 0.76 13.41
N GLY A 93 13.62 1.82 14.21
CA GLY A 93 13.84 3.17 13.72
C GLY A 93 12.74 3.61 12.76
N ARG A 94 13.13 4.35 11.75
CA ARG A 94 12.21 4.97 10.80
C ARG A 94 12.51 4.57 9.36
N ALA A 95 11.46 4.55 8.54
CA ALA A 95 11.59 4.27 7.12
C ALA A 95 12.01 5.54 6.38
N VAL A 96 13.31 5.71 6.15
CA VAL A 96 13.85 6.88 5.47
C VAL A 96 13.49 6.83 3.99
N SER A 97 12.92 7.93 3.48
CA SER A 97 12.53 8.02 2.08
C SER A 97 13.74 8.24 1.18
N TYR A 98 13.68 7.71 -0.04
CA TYR A 98 14.68 8.00 -1.07
C TYR A 98 14.74 9.51 -1.41
N ARG A 99 13.71 10.27 -1.03
CA ARG A 99 13.67 11.72 -1.22
C ARG A 99 14.38 12.50 -0.12
N ASP A 100 14.90 11.80 0.89
CA ASP A 100 15.64 12.42 1.98
C ASP A 100 16.96 12.98 1.45
N PRO A 101 17.37 14.19 1.90
CA PRO A 101 18.63 14.81 1.43
C PRO A 101 19.90 13.98 1.70
N ARG A 102 19.84 12.99 2.62
CA ARG A 102 21.00 12.13 2.90
C ARG A 102 21.33 11.20 1.74
N THR A 103 20.39 10.99 0.85
CA THR A 103 20.59 10.18 -0.36
C THR A 103 20.88 11.07 -1.59
#